data_b4ef742df4374615c90bd130fee566d2
#
_entry.id   b4ef742df4374615c90bd130fee566d2
#
_cell.length_a   1.000
_cell.length_b   1.000
_cell.length_c   1.000
_cell.angle_alpha   90.00
_cell.angle_beta   90.00
_cell.angle_gamma   90.00
#
_symmetry.space_group_name_H-M   'P 1'
#
loop_
_entity.id
_entity.type
_entity.pdbx_description
1 polymer ?
#
loop_
_entity_poly.entity_id
_entity_poly.type
_entity_poly.pdbx_seq_one_letter_code
_entity_poly.pdbx_strand_id
1 'polypeptide(L)'
;MNEQQLQRVRNDDGFIAALDQSGGSTPKALGLYGIADGSWAGEEEMFDLMHAMRSRIMMSSAFTGERVLGAILFEMTMDRLVDGVPTASYLWQRKNVVPFLKIDKGLADQVDGVQVMKPMAELDALLERAVSAGIFGTKMRSVISSANPAGVSAVVSQQFEVGHQILSAGLVPIIEPEVDIHAPDKAEAEEMLRDAILNELASVDADSPVMLKLTLPEVDGLYDVFVNHDSVARVVALSGGYSREVANERLSRNRGVIASFSRALTEGLAAGQTDAEFDAMLDRSIEGIYQASRS
;
A
#
# COMPACT_ATOMS: atom_id res chain seq x y z
N MET A 1 -19.77 0.71 2.07
CA MET A 1 -18.67 1.15 1.14
C MET A 1 -19.02 2.50 0.54
N ASN A 2 -18.07 3.40 0.34
CA ASN A 2 -18.29 4.72 -0.29
C ASN A 2 -18.16 4.57 -1.81
N GLU A 3 -19.29 4.71 -2.53
CA GLU A 3 -19.36 4.49 -3.97
C GLU A 3 -18.51 5.50 -4.77
N GLN A 4 -18.46 6.77 -4.35
CA GLN A 4 -17.67 7.79 -5.03
C GLN A 4 -16.17 7.49 -4.96
N GLN A 5 -15.69 7.01 -3.80
CA GLN A 5 -14.30 6.60 -3.63
C GLN A 5 -13.99 5.32 -4.42
N LEU A 6 -14.94 4.37 -4.48
CA LEU A 6 -14.80 3.15 -5.27
C LEU A 6 -14.67 3.46 -6.77
N GLN A 7 -15.57 4.29 -7.30
CA GLN A 7 -15.52 4.69 -8.71
C GLN A 7 -14.21 5.39 -9.06
N ARG A 8 -13.72 6.25 -8.15
CA ARG A 8 -12.45 6.91 -8.32
C ARG A 8 -11.28 5.91 -8.38
N VAL A 9 -11.23 4.96 -7.44
CA VAL A 9 -10.18 3.93 -7.41
C VAL A 9 -10.21 3.05 -8.65
N ARG A 10 -11.41 2.70 -9.12
CA ARG A 10 -11.59 1.84 -10.30
C ARG A 10 -11.18 2.51 -11.60
N ASN A 11 -11.53 3.78 -11.80
CA ASN A 11 -11.60 4.36 -13.13
C ASN A 11 -10.59 5.49 -13.38
N ASP A 12 -10.16 6.21 -12.33
CA ASP A 12 -9.31 7.38 -12.54
C ASP A 12 -7.84 6.98 -12.75
N ASP A 13 -7.12 7.82 -13.47
CA ASP A 13 -5.67 7.74 -13.60
C ASP A 13 -4.99 8.16 -12.30
N GLY A 14 -3.88 7.52 -11.98
CA GLY A 14 -3.08 7.86 -10.80
C GLY A 14 -2.45 6.66 -10.13
N PHE A 15 -1.95 6.85 -8.90
CA PHE A 15 -1.32 5.80 -8.12
C PHE A 15 -1.68 5.91 -6.62
N ILE A 16 -1.32 4.90 -5.83
CA ILE A 16 -1.55 4.89 -4.38
C ILE A 16 -0.25 5.15 -3.63
N ALA A 17 -0.18 6.22 -2.86
CA ALA A 17 0.93 6.55 -1.99
C ALA A 17 0.96 5.63 -0.77
N ALA A 18 2.01 4.83 -0.56
CA ALA A 18 2.14 4.00 0.63
C ALA A 18 2.91 4.76 1.73
N LEU A 19 2.16 5.38 2.65
CA LEU A 19 2.66 6.16 3.79
C LEU A 19 2.50 5.40 5.13
N ASP A 20 2.53 4.06 5.07
CA ASP A 20 2.19 3.16 6.17
C ASP A 20 3.40 2.47 6.83
N GLN A 21 4.61 3.01 6.65
CA GLN A 21 5.81 2.50 7.33
C GLN A 21 5.55 2.39 8.84
N SER A 22 5.85 1.23 9.42
CA SER A 22 5.54 0.93 10.82
C SER A 22 6.54 -0.04 11.44
N GLY A 23 6.59 -0.13 12.76
CA GLY A 23 7.48 -1.01 13.49
C GLY A 23 8.94 -0.83 13.06
N GLY A 24 9.63 -1.92 12.78
CA GLY A 24 11.05 -1.92 12.40
C GLY A 24 11.40 -1.14 11.11
N SER A 25 10.43 -0.79 10.28
CA SER A 25 10.66 0.03 9.10
C SER A 25 10.66 1.54 9.39
N THR A 26 10.15 1.98 10.53
CA THR A 26 10.07 3.41 10.92
C THR A 26 11.45 4.04 11.09
N PRO A 27 12.40 3.50 11.89
CA PRO A 27 13.74 4.07 12.01
C PRO A 27 14.45 4.15 10.65
N LYS A 28 14.33 3.11 9.83
CA LYS A 28 14.91 3.10 8.48
C LYS A 28 14.34 4.21 7.59
N ALA A 29 13.02 4.44 7.65
CA ALA A 29 12.39 5.49 6.87
C ALA A 29 12.83 6.89 7.34
N LEU A 30 12.92 7.12 8.65
CA LEU A 30 13.44 8.37 9.21
C LEU A 30 14.91 8.59 8.84
N GLY A 31 15.75 7.55 8.90
CA GLY A 31 17.15 7.61 8.49
C GLY A 31 17.30 8.02 7.01
N LEU A 32 16.50 7.45 6.11
CA LEU A 32 16.47 7.81 4.69
C LEU A 32 15.96 9.25 4.47
N TYR A 33 15.12 9.74 5.36
CA TYR A 33 14.65 11.14 5.37
C TYR A 33 15.65 12.13 5.99
N GLY A 34 16.81 11.64 6.49
CA GLY A 34 17.87 12.45 7.08
C GLY A 34 17.73 12.71 8.57
N ILE A 35 16.87 11.97 9.28
CA ILE A 35 16.74 11.99 10.73
C ILE A 35 17.49 10.76 11.28
N ALA A 36 18.64 11.00 11.93
CA ALA A 36 19.53 9.94 12.40
C ALA A 36 18.94 9.14 13.57
N ASP A 37 19.32 7.86 13.68
CA ASP A 37 19.04 7.07 14.87
C ASP A 37 19.57 7.78 16.13
N GLY A 38 18.75 7.76 17.21
CA GLY A 38 19.06 8.48 18.44
C GLY A 38 18.64 9.95 18.47
N SER A 39 18.00 10.45 17.40
CA SER A 39 17.40 11.80 17.40
C SER A 39 16.07 11.89 18.16
N TRP A 40 15.58 10.77 18.70
CA TRP A 40 14.33 10.70 19.45
C TRP A 40 14.50 9.89 20.73
N ALA A 41 13.75 10.26 21.79
CA ALA A 41 13.75 9.62 23.09
C ALA A 41 12.53 8.72 23.29
N GLY A 42 12.47 7.61 22.53
CA GLY A 42 11.39 6.63 22.67
C GLY A 42 10.42 6.60 21.49
N GLU A 43 9.47 5.68 21.59
CA GLU A 43 8.58 5.34 20.48
C GLU A 43 7.61 6.47 20.12
N GLU A 44 7.11 7.20 21.11
CA GLU A 44 6.15 8.30 20.91
C GLU A 44 6.78 9.42 20.06
N GLU A 45 7.98 9.87 20.41
CA GLU A 45 8.69 10.92 19.67
C GLU A 45 9.08 10.45 18.27
N MET A 46 9.46 9.18 18.11
CA MET A 46 9.70 8.58 16.80
C MET A 46 8.45 8.66 15.92
N PHE A 47 7.28 8.35 16.45
CA PHE A 47 6.03 8.45 15.70
C PHE A 47 5.60 9.89 15.46
N ASP A 48 5.96 10.85 16.31
CA ASP A 48 5.76 12.28 16.05
C ASP A 48 6.56 12.73 14.83
N LEU A 49 7.83 12.34 14.74
CA LEU A 49 8.69 12.62 13.60
C LEU A 49 8.15 11.98 12.31
N MET A 50 7.67 10.72 12.39
CA MET A 50 7.05 10.07 11.25
C MET A 50 5.77 10.78 10.81
N HIS A 51 4.95 11.21 11.75
CA HIS A 51 3.73 11.96 11.43
C HIS A 51 4.06 13.32 10.81
N ALA A 52 5.07 14.02 11.32
CA ALA A 52 5.55 15.28 10.73
C ALA A 52 6.02 15.09 9.28
N MET A 53 6.81 14.05 9.00
CA MET A 53 7.23 13.71 7.63
C MET A 53 6.03 13.44 6.72
N ARG A 54 5.08 12.61 7.17
CA ARG A 54 3.87 12.28 6.40
C ARG A 54 2.98 13.48 6.18
N SER A 55 2.81 14.32 7.19
CA SER A 55 2.05 15.57 7.11
C SER A 55 2.66 16.51 6.07
N ARG A 56 3.99 16.66 6.06
CA ARG A 56 4.70 17.48 5.07
C ARG A 56 4.46 16.97 3.64
N ILE A 57 4.47 15.64 3.43
CA ILE A 57 4.11 15.03 2.12
C ILE A 57 2.66 15.36 1.76
N MET A 58 1.70 15.09 2.66
CA MET A 58 0.29 15.29 2.40
C MET A 58 -0.10 16.76 2.20
N MET A 59 0.59 17.70 2.88
CA MET A 59 0.34 19.14 2.74
C MET A 59 0.97 19.73 1.48
N SER A 60 2.01 19.11 0.91
CA SER A 60 2.67 19.58 -0.30
C SER A 60 1.66 19.90 -1.41
N SER A 61 1.94 20.97 -2.16
CA SER A 61 1.14 21.37 -3.32
C SER A 61 1.17 20.32 -4.44
N ALA A 62 2.22 19.51 -4.52
CA ALA A 62 2.37 18.43 -5.48
C ALA A 62 1.48 17.20 -5.15
N PHE A 63 1.07 17.03 -3.87
CA PHE A 63 0.28 15.89 -3.41
C PHE A 63 -1.21 16.19 -3.53
N THR A 64 -1.77 15.93 -4.71
CA THR A 64 -3.19 16.15 -5.02
C THR A 64 -3.81 14.96 -5.72
N GLY A 65 -5.15 14.88 -5.65
CA GLY A 65 -5.94 13.84 -6.32
C GLY A 65 -5.88 13.86 -7.85
N GLU A 66 -5.20 14.80 -8.48
CA GLU A 66 -4.97 14.80 -9.92
C GLU A 66 -4.03 13.66 -10.36
N ARG A 67 -3.10 13.25 -9.48
CA ARG A 67 -2.10 12.22 -9.76
C ARG A 67 -2.04 11.13 -8.69
N VAL A 68 -2.49 11.43 -7.46
CA VAL A 68 -2.50 10.50 -6.33
C VAL A 68 -3.94 10.08 -6.03
N LEU A 69 -4.31 8.85 -6.39
CA LEU A 69 -5.66 8.33 -6.17
C LEU A 69 -5.95 8.05 -4.70
N GLY A 70 -4.99 7.48 -4.00
CA GLY A 70 -5.15 7.08 -2.61
C GLY A 70 -3.86 7.17 -1.81
N ALA A 71 -4.00 7.09 -0.50
CA ALA A 71 -2.88 7.01 0.44
C ALA A 71 -3.15 5.94 1.50
N ILE A 72 -2.17 5.04 1.71
CA ILE A 72 -2.23 4.03 2.77
C ILE A 72 -1.60 4.65 4.02
N LEU A 73 -2.37 4.74 5.09
CA LEU A 73 -1.97 5.30 6.38
C LEU A 73 -1.59 4.19 7.36
N PHE A 74 -0.74 4.50 8.32
CA PHE A 74 -0.57 3.74 9.53
C PHE A 74 -1.56 4.21 10.60
N GLU A 75 -1.95 3.34 11.53
CA GLU A 75 -2.96 3.59 12.57
C GLU A 75 -2.71 4.91 13.31
N MET A 76 -1.48 5.13 13.80
CA MET A 76 -1.13 6.37 14.52
C MET A 76 -1.22 7.63 13.65
N THR A 77 -1.13 7.52 12.34
CA THR A 77 -1.35 8.65 11.44
C THR A 77 -2.84 8.90 11.20
N MET A 78 -3.66 7.84 11.13
CA MET A 78 -5.11 7.96 11.04
C MET A 78 -5.68 8.70 12.26
N ASP A 79 -5.18 8.40 13.46
CA ASP A 79 -5.66 8.96 14.73
C ASP A 79 -5.21 10.41 15.00
N ARG A 80 -4.38 10.98 14.10
CA ARG A 80 -3.81 12.33 14.25
C ARG A 80 -4.42 13.33 13.26
N LEU A 81 -4.02 14.58 13.39
CA LEU A 81 -4.49 15.67 12.53
C LEU A 81 -3.41 16.09 11.54
N VAL A 82 -3.81 16.47 10.34
CA VAL A 82 -3.01 17.18 9.35
C VAL A 82 -3.65 18.53 9.13
N ASP A 83 -2.90 19.61 9.33
CA ASP A 83 -3.40 20.99 9.23
C ASP A 83 -4.70 21.22 10.06
N GLY A 84 -4.74 20.67 11.29
CA GLY A 84 -5.88 20.79 12.20
C GLY A 84 -7.12 19.97 11.82
N VAL A 85 -7.05 19.11 10.78
CA VAL A 85 -8.15 18.28 10.29
C VAL A 85 -7.80 16.81 10.49
N PRO A 86 -8.75 15.91 10.87
CA PRO A 86 -8.51 14.47 10.92
C PRO A 86 -7.90 13.96 9.60
N THR A 87 -6.85 13.16 9.68
CA THR A 87 -6.00 12.82 8.52
C THR A 87 -6.78 12.26 7.33
N ALA A 88 -7.72 11.32 7.57
CA ALA A 88 -8.53 10.74 6.50
C ALA A 88 -9.45 11.81 5.85
N SER A 89 -10.06 12.68 6.66
CA SER A 89 -10.86 13.81 6.17
C SER A 89 -10.03 14.83 5.38
N TYR A 90 -8.80 15.12 5.84
CA TYR A 90 -7.88 15.99 5.10
C TYR A 90 -7.56 15.42 3.71
N LEU A 91 -7.21 14.14 3.65
CA LEU A 91 -6.92 13.47 2.38
C LEU A 91 -8.12 13.54 1.42
N TRP A 92 -9.31 13.16 1.88
CA TRP A 92 -10.46 13.12 1.00
C TRP A 92 -11.00 14.50 0.64
N GLN A 93 -11.25 15.36 1.65
CA GLN A 93 -11.96 16.61 1.45
C GLN A 93 -11.07 17.75 0.90
N ARG A 94 -9.76 17.75 1.25
CA ARG A 94 -8.84 18.81 0.84
C ARG A 94 -7.98 18.42 -0.36
N LYS A 95 -7.62 17.14 -0.47
CA LYS A 95 -6.69 16.64 -1.48
C LYS A 95 -7.36 15.78 -2.56
N ASN A 96 -8.61 15.36 -2.35
CA ASN A 96 -9.31 14.39 -3.21
C ASN A 96 -8.52 13.06 -3.36
N VAL A 97 -7.90 12.60 -2.27
CA VAL A 97 -7.11 11.36 -2.17
C VAL A 97 -7.84 10.37 -1.28
N VAL A 98 -8.06 9.15 -1.76
CA VAL A 98 -8.80 8.10 -1.04
C VAL A 98 -7.96 7.53 0.11
N PRO A 99 -8.45 7.58 1.37
CA PRO A 99 -7.70 7.10 2.52
C PRO A 99 -7.85 5.59 2.72
N PHE A 100 -6.73 4.88 2.85
CA PHE A 100 -6.64 3.47 3.25
C PHE A 100 -5.89 3.33 4.57
N LEU A 101 -6.12 2.23 5.29
CA LEU A 101 -5.46 1.93 6.57
C LEU A 101 -4.70 0.62 6.51
N LYS A 102 -3.42 0.61 6.90
CA LYS A 102 -2.68 -0.62 7.19
C LYS A 102 -3.19 -1.23 8.49
N ILE A 103 -3.60 -2.51 8.44
CA ILE A 103 -4.20 -3.21 9.58
C ILE A 103 -3.32 -4.32 10.16
N ASP A 104 -2.41 -4.91 9.38
CA ASP A 104 -1.58 -6.01 9.88
C ASP A 104 -0.66 -5.58 11.04
N LYS A 105 -0.42 -6.48 11.95
CA LYS A 105 0.44 -6.29 13.14
C LYS A 105 1.85 -6.86 12.94
N GLY A 106 2.27 -6.99 11.68
CA GLY A 106 3.56 -7.56 11.28
C GLY A 106 3.46 -9.04 10.91
N LEU A 107 4.62 -9.62 10.61
CA LEU A 107 4.76 -10.98 10.09
C LEU A 107 5.04 -11.98 11.21
N ALA A 108 4.48 -13.19 11.09
CA ALA A 108 4.84 -14.36 11.89
C ALA A 108 6.21 -14.90 11.44
N ASP A 109 6.70 -15.91 12.17
CA ASP A 109 7.93 -16.60 11.79
C ASP A 109 7.77 -17.28 10.42
N GLN A 110 8.88 -17.44 9.72
CA GLN A 110 8.89 -18.06 8.40
C GLN A 110 8.64 -19.58 8.50
N VAL A 111 7.65 -20.07 7.77
CA VAL A 111 7.33 -21.50 7.61
C VAL A 111 7.04 -21.75 6.14
N ASP A 112 7.51 -22.86 5.58
CA ASP A 112 7.27 -23.26 4.18
C ASP A 112 7.61 -22.16 3.16
N GLY A 113 8.68 -21.41 3.42
CA GLY A 113 9.14 -20.34 2.54
C GLY A 113 8.26 -19.06 2.55
N VAL A 114 7.35 -18.93 3.51
CA VAL A 114 6.47 -17.76 3.62
C VAL A 114 6.39 -17.23 5.04
N GLN A 115 5.96 -15.99 5.18
CA GLN A 115 5.57 -15.38 6.44
C GLN A 115 4.14 -14.86 6.32
N VAL A 116 3.21 -15.53 7.01
CA VAL A 116 1.83 -15.08 7.16
C VAL A 116 1.74 -13.91 8.15
N MET A 117 0.59 -13.23 8.20
CA MET A 117 0.36 -12.18 9.18
C MET A 117 0.25 -12.75 10.60
N LYS A 118 0.72 -11.98 11.59
CA LYS A 118 0.43 -12.26 13.00
C LYS A 118 -1.08 -12.15 13.26
N PRO A 119 -1.61 -12.88 14.25
CA PRO A 119 -3.02 -12.76 14.66
C PRO A 119 -3.38 -11.31 14.99
N MET A 120 -4.60 -10.91 14.63
CA MET A 120 -5.15 -9.57 14.84
C MET A 120 -6.40 -9.66 15.72
N ALA A 121 -6.21 -9.87 17.02
CA ALA A 121 -7.32 -10.09 17.98
C ALA A 121 -8.30 -8.90 18.06
N GLU A 122 -7.81 -7.69 17.82
CA GLU A 122 -8.60 -6.43 17.89
C GLU A 122 -9.05 -5.94 16.50
N LEU A 123 -9.11 -6.83 15.49
CA LEU A 123 -9.38 -6.41 14.12
C LEU A 123 -10.75 -5.74 13.99
N ASP A 124 -11.81 -6.31 14.56
CA ASP A 124 -13.15 -5.73 14.46
C ASP A 124 -13.22 -4.32 15.03
N ALA A 125 -12.64 -4.09 16.22
CA ALA A 125 -12.58 -2.77 16.83
C ALA A 125 -11.78 -1.77 15.98
N LEU A 126 -10.69 -2.21 15.33
CA LEU A 126 -9.93 -1.38 14.42
C LEU A 126 -10.72 -1.04 13.16
N LEU A 127 -11.47 -1.99 12.59
CA LEU A 127 -12.32 -1.75 11.42
C LEU A 127 -13.46 -0.77 11.73
N GLU A 128 -14.11 -0.89 12.90
CA GLU A 128 -15.12 0.09 13.36
C GLU A 128 -14.55 1.50 13.49
N ARG A 129 -13.35 1.65 14.06
CA ARG A 129 -12.63 2.94 14.14
C ARG A 129 -12.30 3.47 12.76
N ALA A 130 -11.82 2.63 11.85
CA ALA A 130 -11.48 2.99 10.48
C ALA A 130 -12.71 3.54 9.72
N VAL A 131 -13.85 2.84 9.81
CA VAL A 131 -15.14 3.31 9.25
C VAL A 131 -15.51 4.68 9.84
N SER A 132 -15.45 4.81 11.17
CA SER A 132 -15.79 6.07 11.86
C SER A 132 -14.86 7.23 11.48
N ALA A 133 -13.59 6.96 11.19
CA ALA A 133 -12.60 7.93 10.72
C ALA A 133 -12.77 8.30 9.23
N GLY A 134 -13.63 7.61 8.47
CA GLY A 134 -13.83 7.85 7.04
C GLY A 134 -12.80 7.16 6.15
N ILE A 135 -12.16 6.10 6.62
CA ILE A 135 -11.30 5.22 5.82
C ILE A 135 -12.16 4.47 4.79
N PHE A 136 -11.69 4.38 3.56
CA PHE A 136 -12.36 3.67 2.46
C PHE A 136 -12.03 2.17 2.45
N GLY A 137 -10.80 1.83 2.72
CA GLY A 137 -10.33 0.45 2.64
C GLY A 137 -9.11 0.19 3.51
N THR A 138 -8.65 -1.03 3.51
CA THR A 138 -7.52 -1.45 4.35
C THR A 138 -6.41 -2.06 3.51
N LYS A 139 -5.24 -2.24 4.12
CA LYS A 139 -4.12 -2.95 3.53
C LYS A 139 -3.48 -3.88 4.57
N MET A 140 -3.11 -5.09 4.14
CA MET A 140 -2.47 -6.11 4.96
C MET A 140 -1.42 -6.87 4.15
N ARG A 141 -0.26 -7.16 4.77
CA ARG A 141 0.91 -7.70 4.08
C ARG A 141 1.34 -9.04 4.65
N SER A 142 1.60 -10.00 3.74
CA SER A 142 2.34 -11.25 3.96
C SER A 142 3.55 -11.28 3.04
N VAL A 143 4.49 -12.21 3.25
CA VAL A 143 5.71 -12.34 2.41
C VAL A 143 5.88 -13.77 1.94
N ILE A 144 6.20 -13.93 0.66
CA ILE A 144 6.55 -15.18 -0.01
C ILE A 144 8.01 -15.08 -0.42
N SER A 145 8.87 -15.92 0.16
CA SER A 145 10.32 -15.94 -0.08
C SER A 145 10.77 -17.10 -0.96
N SER A 146 9.88 -18.04 -1.28
CA SER A 146 10.15 -19.14 -2.21
C SER A 146 8.86 -19.76 -2.76
N ALA A 147 8.97 -20.46 -3.90
CA ALA A 147 7.89 -21.16 -4.57
C ALA A 147 7.51 -22.46 -3.85
N ASN A 148 6.84 -22.35 -2.71
CA ASN A 148 6.32 -23.49 -1.95
C ASN A 148 4.78 -23.50 -2.04
N PRO A 149 4.14 -24.53 -2.64
CA PRO A 149 2.69 -24.55 -2.82
C PRO A 149 1.90 -24.48 -1.51
N ALA A 150 2.36 -25.14 -0.44
CA ALA A 150 1.69 -25.10 0.87
C ALA A 150 1.80 -23.70 1.50
N GLY A 151 2.97 -23.08 1.42
CA GLY A 151 3.21 -21.73 1.92
C GLY A 151 2.40 -20.68 1.16
N VAL A 152 2.42 -20.71 -0.18
CA VAL A 152 1.64 -19.79 -1.01
C VAL A 152 0.15 -19.92 -0.73
N SER A 153 -0.38 -21.17 -0.65
CA SER A 153 -1.76 -21.43 -0.27
C SER A 153 -2.11 -20.84 1.11
N ALA A 154 -1.25 -21.04 2.11
CA ALA A 154 -1.49 -20.52 3.46
C ALA A 154 -1.56 -18.99 3.49
N VAL A 155 -0.68 -18.29 2.75
CA VAL A 155 -0.69 -16.83 2.63
C VAL A 155 -1.99 -16.35 1.99
N VAL A 156 -2.37 -16.93 0.85
CA VAL A 156 -3.54 -16.49 0.09
C VAL A 156 -4.82 -16.75 0.88
N SER A 157 -4.98 -17.95 1.45
CA SER A 157 -6.17 -18.28 2.26
C SER A 157 -6.30 -17.36 3.47
N GLN A 158 -5.21 -17.09 4.23
CA GLN A 158 -5.29 -16.16 5.36
C GLN A 158 -5.69 -14.75 4.91
N GLN A 159 -5.13 -14.25 3.82
CA GLN A 159 -5.43 -12.90 3.35
C GLN A 159 -6.88 -12.77 2.86
N PHE A 160 -7.42 -13.79 2.20
CA PHE A 160 -8.82 -13.75 1.76
C PHE A 160 -9.80 -13.97 2.92
N GLU A 161 -9.48 -14.82 3.91
CA GLU A 161 -10.28 -14.94 5.15
C GLU A 161 -10.43 -13.59 5.85
N VAL A 162 -9.32 -12.89 6.08
CA VAL A 162 -9.32 -11.53 6.66
C VAL A 162 -9.99 -10.54 5.69
N GLY A 163 -9.79 -10.69 4.39
CA GLY A 163 -10.44 -9.89 3.35
C GLY A 163 -11.97 -9.93 3.43
N HIS A 164 -12.56 -11.12 3.63
CA HIS A 164 -14.02 -11.26 3.81
C HIS A 164 -14.52 -10.58 5.09
N GLN A 165 -13.75 -10.61 6.18
CA GLN A 165 -14.10 -9.88 7.42
C GLN A 165 -14.10 -8.36 7.18
N ILE A 166 -13.12 -7.84 6.41
CA ILE A 166 -13.03 -6.44 6.03
C ILE A 166 -14.20 -6.02 5.12
N LEU A 167 -14.54 -6.83 4.12
CA LEU A 167 -15.69 -6.60 3.25
C LEU A 167 -16.98 -6.54 4.06
N SER A 168 -17.15 -7.44 5.04
CA SER A 168 -18.30 -7.47 5.96
C SER A 168 -18.42 -6.21 6.80
N ALA A 169 -17.32 -5.53 7.11
CA ALA A 169 -17.29 -4.22 7.78
C ALA A 169 -17.57 -3.05 6.82
N GLY A 170 -17.78 -3.30 5.52
CA GLY A 170 -18.06 -2.29 4.51
C GLY A 170 -16.83 -1.54 3.98
N LEU A 171 -15.64 -2.09 4.18
CA LEU A 171 -14.35 -1.55 3.70
C LEU A 171 -13.83 -2.40 2.53
N VAL A 172 -12.96 -1.82 1.68
CA VAL A 172 -12.31 -2.52 0.57
C VAL A 172 -10.93 -3.03 1.01
N PRO A 173 -10.68 -4.35 1.03
CA PRO A 173 -9.35 -4.87 1.38
C PRO A 173 -8.38 -4.74 0.20
N ILE A 174 -7.16 -4.29 0.48
CA ILE A 174 -6.00 -4.47 -0.37
C ILE A 174 -5.27 -5.72 0.13
N ILE A 175 -5.33 -6.77 -0.65
CA ILE A 175 -4.67 -8.07 -0.45
C ILE A 175 -3.23 -7.91 -0.92
N GLU A 176 -2.22 -8.00 0.00
CA GLU A 176 -0.80 -7.78 -0.31
C GLU A 176 0.05 -9.02 0.02
N PRO A 177 -0.02 -10.11 -0.75
CA PRO A 177 0.90 -11.23 -0.68
C PRO A 177 2.19 -10.88 -1.46
N GLU A 178 3.12 -10.19 -0.82
CA GLU A 178 4.37 -9.75 -1.43
C GLU A 178 5.28 -10.94 -1.74
N VAL A 179 5.68 -11.13 -2.99
CA VAL A 179 6.79 -12.01 -3.36
C VAL A 179 8.09 -11.23 -3.21
N ASP A 180 9.05 -11.77 -2.44
CA ASP A 180 10.36 -11.12 -2.25
C ASP A 180 11.08 -11.02 -3.60
N ILE A 181 11.54 -9.83 -3.96
CA ILE A 181 12.27 -9.59 -5.21
C ILE A 181 13.60 -10.37 -5.28
N HIS A 182 14.09 -10.88 -4.15
CA HIS A 182 15.30 -11.69 -4.04
C HIS A 182 15.00 -13.19 -3.93
N ALA A 183 13.73 -13.61 -4.02
CA ALA A 183 13.38 -15.03 -4.05
C ALA A 183 14.08 -15.72 -5.23
N PRO A 184 14.79 -16.85 -5.00
CA PRO A 184 15.56 -17.51 -6.06
C PRO A 184 14.68 -18.08 -7.17
N ASP A 185 13.41 -18.32 -6.87
CA ASP A 185 12.38 -18.91 -7.72
C ASP A 185 11.16 -17.96 -7.87
N LYS A 186 11.44 -16.64 -7.91
CA LYS A 186 10.45 -15.57 -7.92
C LYS A 186 9.37 -15.78 -9.00
N ALA A 187 9.76 -16.09 -10.24
CA ALA A 187 8.81 -16.26 -11.34
C ALA A 187 7.84 -17.42 -11.07
N GLU A 188 8.34 -18.55 -10.55
CA GLU A 188 7.49 -19.71 -10.19
C GLU A 188 6.57 -19.37 -9.00
N ALA A 189 7.07 -18.67 -7.98
CA ALA A 189 6.26 -18.21 -6.86
C ALA A 189 5.13 -17.26 -7.30
N GLU A 190 5.39 -16.38 -8.27
CA GLU A 190 4.40 -15.46 -8.84
C GLU A 190 3.32 -16.18 -9.66
N GLU A 191 3.68 -17.23 -10.42
CA GLU A 191 2.71 -18.08 -11.12
C GLU A 191 1.81 -18.84 -10.15
N MET A 192 2.39 -19.47 -9.10
CA MET A 192 1.61 -20.14 -8.05
C MET A 192 0.68 -19.16 -7.34
N LEU A 193 1.17 -17.96 -7.03
CA LEU A 193 0.39 -16.91 -6.37
C LEU A 193 -0.78 -16.46 -7.24
N ARG A 194 -0.55 -16.23 -8.55
CA ARG A 194 -1.61 -15.89 -9.52
C ARG A 194 -2.73 -16.93 -9.50
N ASP A 195 -2.37 -18.20 -9.60
CA ASP A 195 -3.34 -19.28 -9.66
C ASP A 195 -4.11 -19.45 -8.33
N ALA A 196 -3.44 -19.30 -7.20
CA ALA A 196 -4.08 -19.33 -5.89
C ALA A 196 -5.06 -18.16 -5.69
N ILE A 197 -4.67 -16.93 -6.07
CA ILE A 197 -5.56 -15.76 -6.01
C ILE A 197 -6.79 -15.95 -6.92
N LEU A 198 -6.64 -16.47 -8.16
CA LEU A 198 -7.76 -16.72 -9.05
C LEU A 198 -8.79 -17.67 -8.43
N ASN A 199 -8.33 -18.70 -7.71
CA ASN A 199 -9.21 -19.64 -7.04
C ASN A 199 -10.02 -18.95 -5.92
N GLU A 200 -9.41 -18.08 -5.11
CA GLU A 200 -10.10 -17.36 -4.03
C GLU A 200 -11.04 -16.27 -4.55
N LEU A 201 -10.70 -15.62 -5.67
CA LEU A 201 -11.57 -14.60 -6.28
C LEU A 201 -12.93 -15.17 -6.71
N ALA A 202 -13.06 -16.48 -6.94
CA ALA A 202 -14.34 -17.13 -7.22
C ALA A 202 -15.36 -17.00 -6.06
N SER A 203 -14.89 -16.71 -4.84
CA SER A 203 -15.72 -16.49 -3.65
C SER A 203 -16.02 -15.02 -3.37
N VAL A 204 -15.45 -14.08 -4.13
CA VAL A 204 -15.60 -12.63 -3.95
C VAL A 204 -16.70 -12.09 -4.85
N ASP A 205 -17.67 -11.40 -4.25
CA ASP A 205 -18.76 -10.76 -4.98
C ASP A 205 -18.23 -9.55 -5.79
N ALA A 206 -18.64 -9.43 -7.04
CA ALA A 206 -18.30 -8.30 -7.91
C ALA A 206 -18.81 -6.93 -7.39
N ASP A 207 -19.91 -6.94 -6.64
CA ASP A 207 -20.47 -5.75 -5.98
C ASP A 207 -19.68 -5.34 -4.72
N SER A 208 -18.86 -6.26 -4.20
CA SER A 208 -18.00 -6.04 -3.03
C SER A 208 -16.56 -6.46 -3.34
N PRO A 209 -15.87 -5.74 -4.27
CA PRO A 209 -14.58 -6.16 -4.80
C PRO A 209 -13.44 -5.97 -3.84
N VAL A 210 -12.36 -6.69 -4.09
CA VAL A 210 -11.06 -6.49 -3.44
C VAL A 210 -10.13 -5.65 -4.32
N MET A 211 -9.03 -5.17 -3.74
CA MET A 211 -7.85 -4.71 -4.49
C MET A 211 -6.70 -5.67 -4.26
N LEU A 212 -5.84 -5.79 -5.25
CA LEU A 212 -4.64 -6.61 -5.16
C LEU A 212 -3.41 -5.71 -5.18
N LYS A 213 -2.47 -5.93 -4.24
CA LYS A 213 -1.18 -5.27 -4.23
C LYS A 213 -0.07 -6.31 -4.33
N LEU A 214 0.58 -6.35 -5.48
CA LEU A 214 1.48 -7.41 -5.87
C LEU A 214 2.89 -6.88 -6.13
N THR A 215 3.88 -7.74 -6.01
CA THR A 215 5.25 -7.42 -6.43
C THR A 215 5.28 -7.21 -7.94
N LEU A 216 6.05 -6.23 -8.42
CA LEU A 216 6.32 -6.07 -9.85
C LEU A 216 6.81 -7.41 -10.43
N PRO A 217 6.10 -7.99 -11.40
CA PRO A 217 6.34 -9.38 -11.79
C PRO A 217 7.62 -9.55 -12.60
N GLU A 218 8.15 -10.78 -12.61
CA GLU A 218 9.29 -11.13 -13.45
C GLU A 218 8.89 -11.24 -14.91
N VAL A 219 7.67 -11.74 -15.18
CA VAL A 219 7.08 -11.85 -16.51
C VAL A 219 6.07 -10.71 -16.70
N ASP A 220 6.33 -9.85 -17.68
CA ASP A 220 5.43 -8.73 -18.00
C ASP A 220 4.03 -9.24 -18.38
N GLY A 221 2.98 -8.59 -17.89
CA GLY A 221 1.58 -8.96 -18.13
C GLY A 221 1.06 -10.15 -17.33
N LEU A 222 1.83 -10.69 -16.38
CA LEU A 222 1.40 -11.85 -15.56
C LEU A 222 0.07 -11.60 -14.83
N TYR A 223 -0.23 -10.35 -14.49
CA TYR A 223 -1.42 -9.94 -13.72
C TYR A 223 -2.56 -9.38 -14.59
N ASP A 224 -2.48 -9.45 -15.92
CA ASP A 224 -3.54 -8.98 -16.82
C ASP A 224 -4.88 -9.65 -16.53
N VAL A 225 -4.85 -10.90 -16.08
CA VAL A 225 -6.01 -11.69 -15.68
C VAL A 225 -6.77 -11.05 -14.50
N PHE A 226 -6.09 -10.33 -13.63
CA PHE A 226 -6.71 -9.63 -12.49
C PHE A 226 -7.21 -8.24 -12.87
N VAL A 227 -6.54 -7.55 -13.80
CA VAL A 227 -6.91 -6.19 -14.23
C VAL A 227 -8.33 -6.16 -14.79
N ASN A 228 -8.75 -7.24 -15.45
CA ASN A 228 -10.07 -7.35 -16.06
C ASN A 228 -11.04 -8.24 -15.26
N HIS A 229 -10.73 -8.58 -14.00
CA HIS A 229 -11.58 -9.45 -13.18
C HIS A 229 -12.65 -8.62 -12.45
N ASP A 230 -13.92 -8.99 -12.57
CA ASP A 230 -15.07 -8.24 -12.02
C ASP A 230 -14.96 -8.01 -10.51
N SER A 231 -14.45 -8.99 -9.76
CA SER A 231 -14.27 -8.91 -8.30
C SER A 231 -13.00 -8.14 -7.88
N VAL A 232 -12.24 -7.56 -8.83
CA VAL A 232 -11.03 -6.77 -8.54
C VAL A 232 -11.25 -5.31 -8.92
N ALA A 233 -11.26 -4.43 -7.90
CA ALA A 233 -11.45 -3.00 -8.12
C ALA A 233 -10.23 -2.36 -8.80
N ARG A 234 -9.02 -2.77 -8.41
CA ARG A 234 -7.76 -2.27 -8.98
C ARG A 234 -6.60 -3.22 -8.61
N VAL A 235 -5.69 -3.41 -9.55
CA VAL A 235 -4.39 -4.04 -9.30
C VAL A 235 -3.35 -2.96 -9.11
N VAL A 236 -2.61 -3.02 -8.01
CA VAL A 236 -1.50 -2.10 -7.72
C VAL A 236 -0.21 -2.86 -7.51
N ALA A 237 0.93 -2.28 -7.86
CA ALA A 237 2.23 -2.91 -7.69
C ALA A 237 3.04 -2.23 -6.58
N LEU A 238 3.71 -3.03 -5.74
CA LEU A 238 4.72 -2.56 -4.80
C LEU A 238 6.11 -2.55 -5.46
N SER A 239 7.01 -1.68 -4.98
CA SER A 239 8.39 -1.59 -5.53
C SER A 239 9.34 -2.66 -4.98
N GLY A 240 8.98 -3.36 -3.89
CA GLY A 240 9.73 -4.48 -3.30
C GLY A 240 11.17 -4.19 -2.85
N GLY A 241 11.71 -3.03 -3.18
CA GLY A 241 13.11 -2.65 -2.94
C GLY A 241 13.85 -2.18 -4.18
N TYR A 242 13.25 -2.29 -5.36
CA TYR A 242 13.76 -1.64 -6.56
C TYR A 242 13.85 -0.11 -6.36
N SER A 243 14.83 0.54 -7.01
CA SER A 243 14.88 2.00 -7.13
C SER A 243 13.63 2.51 -7.84
N ARG A 244 13.32 3.79 -7.68
CA ARG A 244 12.17 4.39 -8.37
C ARG A 244 12.25 4.22 -9.89
N GLU A 245 13.42 4.41 -10.47
CA GLU A 245 13.64 4.27 -11.91
C GLU A 245 13.31 2.84 -12.38
N VAL A 246 13.89 1.83 -11.74
CA VAL A 246 13.64 0.42 -12.09
C VAL A 246 12.18 0.02 -11.84
N ALA A 247 11.59 0.50 -10.73
CA ALA A 247 10.19 0.21 -10.43
C ALA A 247 9.24 0.83 -11.47
N ASN A 248 9.48 2.08 -11.88
CA ASN A 248 8.70 2.75 -12.92
C ASN A 248 8.85 2.06 -14.28
N GLU A 249 10.07 1.65 -14.66
CA GLU A 249 10.32 0.92 -15.91
C GLU A 249 9.56 -0.41 -15.93
N ARG A 250 9.65 -1.21 -14.84
CA ARG A 250 8.93 -2.48 -14.75
C ARG A 250 7.42 -2.27 -14.77
N LEU A 251 6.91 -1.26 -14.06
CA LEU A 251 5.49 -0.94 -14.00
C LEU A 251 4.94 -0.59 -15.39
N SER A 252 5.65 0.24 -16.16
CA SER A 252 5.21 0.68 -17.50
C SER A 252 5.05 -0.45 -18.52
N ARG A 253 5.55 -1.65 -18.24
CA ARG A 253 5.35 -2.87 -19.05
C ARG A 253 4.15 -3.71 -18.60
N ASN A 254 3.45 -3.31 -17.51
CA ASN A 254 2.32 -4.04 -16.94
C ASN A 254 1.03 -3.21 -17.06
N ARG A 255 0.34 -3.32 -18.18
CA ARG A 255 -0.82 -2.51 -18.54
C ARG A 255 -1.96 -2.63 -17.53
N GLY A 256 -2.55 -1.50 -17.16
CA GLY A 256 -3.68 -1.45 -16.22
C GLY A 256 -3.30 -1.65 -14.75
N VAL A 257 -2.03 -1.96 -14.46
CA VAL A 257 -1.49 -1.99 -13.10
C VAL A 257 -0.96 -0.61 -12.75
N ILE A 258 -1.34 -0.07 -11.60
CA ILE A 258 -0.82 1.23 -11.12
C ILE A 258 0.15 1.03 -9.96
N ALA A 259 0.94 2.04 -9.62
CA ALA A 259 1.87 1.97 -8.49
C ALA A 259 1.15 2.02 -7.13
N SER A 260 1.73 1.33 -6.13
CA SER A 260 1.55 1.62 -4.71
C SER A 260 2.92 1.60 -4.02
N PHE A 261 3.67 2.67 -4.24
CA PHE A 261 5.07 2.76 -3.83
C PHE A 261 5.22 3.52 -2.50
N SER A 262 6.17 3.05 -1.69
CA SER A 262 6.60 3.69 -0.44
C SER A 262 8.00 4.31 -0.61
N ARG A 263 9.05 3.52 -0.57
CA ARG A 263 10.44 4.01 -0.70
C ARG A 263 10.69 4.74 -2.02
N ALA A 264 10.19 4.22 -3.11
CA ALA A 264 10.32 4.85 -4.41
C ALA A 264 9.62 6.23 -4.49
N LEU A 265 8.52 6.44 -3.76
CA LEU A 265 7.87 7.76 -3.66
C LEU A 265 8.71 8.73 -2.83
N THR A 266 9.25 8.29 -1.69
CA THR A 266 9.98 9.17 -0.75
C THR A 266 11.47 9.32 -1.07
N GLU A 267 11.97 8.62 -2.07
CA GLU A 267 13.37 8.69 -2.51
C GLU A 267 13.79 10.13 -2.88
N GLY A 268 14.82 10.62 -2.21
CA GLY A 268 15.34 11.98 -2.38
C GLY A 268 14.66 13.06 -1.53
N LEU A 269 13.60 12.75 -0.78
CA LEU A 269 13.05 13.66 0.22
C LEU A 269 13.92 13.67 1.47
N ALA A 270 14.17 14.86 2.03
CA ALA A 270 14.96 15.01 3.25
C ALA A 270 14.40 16.10 4.18
N ALA A 271 14.57 15.89 5.49
CA ALA A 271 14.10 16.81 6.52
C ALA A 271 14.71 18.22 6.39
N GLY A 272 15.97 18.30 5.96
CA GLY A 272 16.70 19.56 5.84
C GLY A 272 16.41 20.37 4.56
N GLN A 273 15.58 19.85 3.64
CA GLN A 273 15.18 20.61 2.46
C GLN A 273 14.26 21.78 2.82
N THR A 274 14.42 22.91 2.13
CA THR A 274 13.41 23.97 2.13
C THR A 274 12.09 23.46 1.57
N ASP A 275 10.99 24.13 1.80
CA ASP A 275 9.67 23.68 1.28
C ASP A 275 9.66 23.66 -0.25
N ALA A 276 10.32 24.64 -0.89
CA ALA A 276 10.43 24.67 -2.35
C ALA A 276 11.25 23.50 -2.92
N GLU A 277 12.34 23.12 -2.28
CA GLU A 277 13.17 21.97 -2.68
C GLU A 277 12.43 20.65 -2.45
N PHE A 278 11.73 20.53 -1.32
CA PHE A 278 10.92 19.39 -0.96
C PHE A 278 9.77 19.18 -1.95
N ASP A 279 8.98 20.25 -2.21
CA ASP A 279 7.88 20.22 -3.16
C ASP A 279 8.35 19.87 -4.57
N ALA A 280 9.43 20.46 -5.03
CA ALA A 280 10.01 20.16 -6.33
C ALA A 280 10.53 18.70 -6.46
N MET A 281 11.09 18.14 -5.39
CA MET A 281 11.52 16.73 -5.37
C MET A 281 10.32 15.80 -5.35
N LEU A 282 9.34 16.08 -4.51
CA LEU A 282 8.11 15.28 -4.41
C LEU A 282 7.32 15.33 -5.73
N ASP A 283 7.21 16.50 -6.36
CA ASP A 283 6.53 16.66 -7.65
C ASP A 283 7.17 15.80 -8.74
N ARG A 284 8.50 15.80 -8.86
CA ARG A 284 9.22 14.91 -9.80
C ARG A 284 8.97 13.43 -9.51
N SER A 285 8.94 13.05 -8.23
CA SER A 285 8.65 11.66 -7.83
C SER A 285 7.23 11.25 -8.20
N ILE A 286 6.25 12.09 -7.87
CA ILE A 286 4.83 11.88 -8.19
C ILE A 286 4.64 11.80 -9.70
N GLU A 287 5.22 12.73 -10.48
CA GLU A 287 5.08 12.74 -11.93
C GLU A 287 5.65 11.47 -12.57
N GLY A 288 6.85 11.05 -12.18
CA GLY A 288 7.46 9.83 -12.72
C GLY A 288 6.63 8.57 -12.42
N ILE A 289 6.09 8.45 -11.20
CA ILE A 289 5.23 7.32 -10.79
C ILE A 289 3.88 7.38 -11.51
N TYR A 290 3.30 8.57 -11.65
CA TYR A 290 2.04 8.79 -12.35
C TYR A 290 2.14 8.38 -13.82
N GLN A 291 3.18 8.82 -14.52
CA GLN A 291 3.39 8.45 -15.92
C GLN A 291 3.57 6.93 -16.09
N ALA A 292 4.29 6.27 -15.20
CA ALA A 292 4.45 4.81 -15.22
C ALA A 292 3.15 4.06 -14.90
N SER A 293 2.20 4.69 -14.19
CA SER A 293 0.90 4.11 -13.83
C SER A 293 -0.18 4.29 -14.90
N ARG A 294 0.13 4.95 -16.02
CA ARG A 294 -0.79 5.19 -17.14
C ARG A 294 -0.53 4.29 -18.36
N SER A 295 0.32 3.32 -18.21
CA SER A 295 0.70 2.39 -19.29
C SER A 295 -0.39 1.38 -19.63
#